data_8da60bddac3cf6ca51998db509d7636f
#
_entry.id   8da60bddac3cf6ca51998db509d7636f
#
_cell.length_a   1.000
_cell.length_b   1.000
_cell.length_c   1.000
_cell.angle_alpha   90.00
_cell.angle_beta   90.00
_cell.angle_gamma   90.00
#
_symmetry.space_group_name_H-M   'P 1'
#
loop_
_entity.id
_entity.type
_entity.pdbx_description
1 polymer ?
#
loop_
_entity_poly.entity_id
_entity_poly.type
_entity_poly.pdbx_seq_one_letter_code
_entity_poly.pdbx_strand_id
1 'polypeptide(L)'
;KKQKKLISSFPKYLHALEKPLIRQYGNEAASEVTTKAWQVYPGIVQTTPTFKTPMYDALMVEAGRLAALKKGMKMAGLSTEQFVRFNIEQSRSKAGRIPSWIKRVGGRMYLSGIMRWYLKKVARSISSHGWPTKVIDGSSRDGFAMSVETRDCQMVKFWESVGEGDIKPYCTFFDFTAAESLGMGLKQVSLETSMEGLGQRR
;
A
#
# COMPACT_ATOMS: atom_id res chain seq x y z
N LYS A 1 19.22 -1.28 15.43
CA LYS A 1 18.11 -1.01 16.38
C LYS A 1 16.74 -1.02 15.71
N LYS A 2 16.59 -0.37 14.54
CA LYS A 2 15.31 -0.29 13.80
C LYS A 2 14.82 -1.67 13.34
N GLN A 3 15.67 -2.48 12.70
CA GLN A 3 15.31 -3.82 12.24
C GLN A 3 14.78 -4.72 13.37
N LYS A 4 15.45 -4.71 14.55
CA LYS A 4 14.97 -5.45 15.73
C LYS A 4 13.55 -5.04 16.13
N LYS A 5 13.25 -3.70 16.10
CA LYS A 5 11.92 -3.18 16.40
C LYS A 5 10.87 -3.62 15.34
N LEU A 6 11.23 -3.65 14.07
CA LEU A 6 10.36 -4.12 13.01
C LEU A 6 10.02 -5.59 13.18
N ILE A 7 11.04 -6.44 13.39
CA ILE A 7 10.86 -7.87 13.62
C ILE A 7 9.95 -8.09 14.86
N SER A 8 10.25 -7.44 15.99
CA SER A 8 9.46 -7.60 17.23
C SER A 8 8.02 -7.10 17.12
N SER A 9 7.70 -6.22 16.18
CA SER A 9 6.34 -5.71 15.96
C SER A 9 5.51 -6.56 15.01
N PHE A 10 6.12 -7.46 14.25
CA PHE A 10 5.42 -8.24 13.23
C PHE A 10 4.43 -9.27 13.79
N PRO A 11 4.67 -9.94 14.94
CA PRO A 11 3.66 -10.80 15.56
C PRO A 11 2.35 -10.07 15.85
N LYS A 12 2.42 -8.81 16.31
CA LYS A 12 1.23 -7.99 16.53
C LYS A 12 0.47 -7.72 15.22
N TYR A 13 1.20 -7.51 14.13
CA TYR A 13 0.60 -7.36 12.80
C TYR A 13 -0.11 -8.64 12.36
N LEU A 14 0.55 -9.81 12.48
CA LEU A 14 -0.04 -11.11 12.15
C LEU A 14 -1.25 -11.44 13.03
N HIS A 15 -1.17 -11.19 14.32
CA HIS A 15 -2.30 -11.40 15.24
C HIS A 15 -3.54 -10.58 14.85
N ALA A 16 -3.34 -9.35 14.36
CA ALA A 16 -4.46 -8.54 13.85
C ALA A 16 -5.12 -9.12 12.59
N LEU A 17 -4.42 -9.98 11.84
CA LEU A 17 -4.91 -10.64 10.64
C LEU A 17 -5.46 -12.05 10.90
N GLU A 18 -5.20 -12.64 12.05
CA GLU A 18 -5.53 -14.02 12.39
C GLU A 18 -7.03 -14.29 12.22
N LYS A 19 -7.90 -13.53 12.91
CA LYS A 19 -9.36 -13.69 12.79
C LYS A 19 -9.89 -13.53 11.36
N PRO A 20 -9.46 -12.50 10.58
CA PRO A 20 -9.78 -12.42 9.16
C PRO A 20 -9.33 -13.63 8.33
N LEU A 21 -8.11 -14.12 8.54
CA LEU A 21 -7.59 -15.29 7.84
C LEU A 21 -8.40 -16.55 8.18
N ILE A 22 -8.69 -16.79 9.46
CA ILE A 22 -9.52 -17.91 9.90
C ILE A 22 -10.89 -17.86 9.24
N ARG A 23 -11.52 -16.69 9.22
CA ARG A 23 -12.86 -16.51 8.62
C ARG A 23 -12.87 -16.83 7.12
N GLN A 24 -11.79 -16.52 6.41
CA GLN A 24 -11.74 -16.63 4.96
C GLN A 24 -11.16 -17.97 4.48
N TYR A 25 -10.22 -18.55 5.22
CA TYR A 25 -9.44 -19.72 4.80
C TYR A 25 -9.47 -20.89 5.79
N GLY A 26 -10.08 -20.72 6.95
CA GLY A 26 -10.09 -21.73 8.02
C GLY A 26 -8.88 -21.66 8.96
N ASN A 27 -8.96 -22.40 10.08
CA ASN A 27 -7.95 -22.35 11.14
C ASN A 27 -6.57 -22.86 10.67
N GLU A 28 -6.55 -23.98 9.95
CA GLU A 28 -5.32 -24.62 9.52
C GLU A 28 -4.53 -23.72 8.57
N ALA A 29 -5.16 -23.26 7.49
CA ALA A 29 -4.53 -22.35 6.53
C ALA A 29 -4.09 -21.03 7.19
N ALA A 30 -4.89 -20.46 8.09
CA ALA A 30 -4.53 -19.24 8.81
C ALA A 30 -3.28 -19.42 9.68
N SER A 31 -3.19 -20.53 10.41
CA SER A 31 -2.02 -20.89 11.23
C SER A 31 -0.78 -21.10 10.35
N GLU A 32 -0.92 -21.80 9.24
CA GLU A 32 0.18 -22.02 8.31
C GLU A 32 0.67 -20.69 7.71
N VAL A 33 -0.24 -19.85 7.20
CA VAL A 33 0.09 -18.51 6.65
C VAL A 33 0.87 -17.67 7.66
N THR A 34 0.38 -17.56 8.90
CA THR A 34 1.03 -16.75 9.92
C THR A 34 2.40 -17.27 10.30
N THR A 35 2.54 -18.59 10.45
CA THR A 35 3.81 -19.26 10.74
C THR A 35 4.83 -19.04 9.62
N LYS A 36 4.45 -19.27 8.38
CA LYS A 36 5.33 -19.11 7.20
C LYS A 36 5.71 -17.64 6.99
N ALA A 37 4.74 -16.71 7.13
CA ALA A 37 5.02 -15.28 7.05
C ALA A 37 6.03 -14.83 8.11
N TRP A 38 5.90 -15.33 9.34
CA TRP A 38 6.85 -15.06 10.41
C TRP A 38 8.26 -15.57 10.09
N GLN A 39 8.37 -16.78 9.56
CA GLN A 39 9.66 -17.38 9.20
C GLN A 39 10.43 -16.56 8.15
N VAL A 40 9.76 -16.00 7.16
CA VAL A 40 10.39 -15.26 6.06
C VAL A 40 10.63 -13.79 6.37
N TYR A 41 9.88 -13.20 7.31
CA TYR A 41 9.93 -11.76 7.58
C TYR A 41 11.31 -11.22 7.98
N PRO A 42 12.12 -11.88 8.83
CA PRO A 42 13.44 -11.39 9.18
C PRO A 42 14.37 -11.16 7.97
N GLY A 43 14.34 -12.07 6.99
CA GLY A 43 15.09 -11.92 5.74
C GLY A 43 14.59 -10.74 4.90
N ILE A 44 13.27 -10.56 4.81
CA ILE A 44 12.66 -9.43 4.11
C ILE A 44 13.03 -8.10 4.74
N VAL A 45 13.03 -8.01 6.09
CA VAL A 45 13.40 -6.77 6.81
C VAL A 45 14.84 -6.36 6.54
N GLN A 46 15.75 -7.31 6.36
CA GLN A 46 17.15 -7.02 6.05
C GLN A 46 17.35 -6.33 4.71
N THR A 47 16.50 -6.65 3.73
CA THR A 47 16.54 -6.08 2.39
C THR A 47 15.61 -4.87 2.20
N THR A 48 14.75 -4.56 3.20
CA THR A 48 13.80 -3.46 3.10
C THR A 48 14.53 -2.10 3.09
N PRO A 49 14.38 -1.29 2.03
CA PRO A 49 14.95 0.04 1.96
C PRO A 49 14.43 0.95 3.08
N THR A 50 15.27 1.88 3.52
CA THR A 50 14.92 2.87 4.55
C THR A 50 14.96 4.26 3.96
N PHE A 51 13.98 5.09 4.33
CA PHE A 51 13.88 6.47 3.88
C PHE A 51 13.94 7.44 5.06
N LYS A 52 14.55 8.62 4.85
CA LYS A 52 14.59 9.68 5.87
C LYS A 52 13.21 10.26 6.16
N THR A 53 12.33 10.25 5.17
CA THR A 53 10.96 10.78 5.28
C THR A 53 10.07 9.73 5.96
N PRO A 54 9.52 10.00 7.17
CA PRO A 54 8.81 9.01 7.97
C PRO A 54 7.65 8.32 7.23
N MET A 55 6.91 9.07 6.39
CA MET A 55 5.80 8.54 5.62
C MET A 55 6.26 7.44 4.64
N TYR A 56 7.33 7.69 3.90
CA TYR A 56 7.86 6.71 2.92
C TYR A 56 8.55 5.54 3.59
N ASP A 57 9.20 5.81 4.72
CA ASP A 57 9.76 4.74 5.53
C ASP A 57 8.66 3.81 6.06
N ALA A 58 7.51 4.36 6.48
CA ALA A 58 6.34 3.58 6.87
C ALA A 58 5.73 2.78 5.71
N LEU A 59 5.68 3.34 4.49
CA LEU A 59 5.25 2.62 3.30
C LEU A 59 6.15 1.43 2.98
N MET A 60 7.48 1.57 3.12
CA MET A 60 8.40 0.46 2.91
C MET A 60 8.29 -0.61 3.99
N VAL A 61 8.02 -0.23 5.23
CA VAL A 61 7.74 -1.19 6.31
C VAL A 61 6.47 -2.00 5.98
N GLU A 62 5.44 -1.33 5.49
CA GLU A 62 4.20 -2.01 5.08
C GLU A 62 4.43 -2.89 3.84
N ALA A 63 5.21 -2.44 2.87
CA ALA A 63 5.61 -3.25 1.71
C ALA A 63 6.31 -4.55 2.14
N GLY A 64 7.20 -4.48 3.15
CA GLY A 64 7.87 -5.64 3.72
C GLY A 64 6.90 -6.61 4.41
N ARG A 65 5.91 -6.08 5.14
CA ARG A 65 4.87 -6.89 5.78
C ARG A 65 3.97 -7.60 4.76
N LEU A 66 3.58 -6.88 3.71
CA LEU A 66 2.78 -7.43 2.62
C LEU A 66 3.54 -8.52 1.86
N ALA A 67 4.83 -8.31 1.58
CA ALA A 67 5.66 -9.33 0.94
C ALA A 67 5.77 -10.60 1.79
N ALA A 68 5.97 -10.46 3.11
CA ALA A 68 6.02 -11.60 4.02
C ALA A 68 4.69 -12.33 4.10
N LEU A 69 3.58 -11.59 4.22
CA LEU A 69 2.23 -12.17 4.23
C LEU A 69 1.96 -12.93 2.94
N LYS A 70 2.28 -12.34 1.78
CA LYS A 70 2.10 -13.01 0.48
C LYS A 70 2.93 -14.28 0.37
N LYS A 71 4.22 -14.24 0.76
CA LYS A 71 5.04 -15.46 0.81
C LYS A 71 4.44 -16.53 1.71
N GLY A 72 3.96 -16.13 2.89
CA GLY A 72 3.27 -17.03 3.80
C GLY A 72 2.03 -17.65 3.16
N MET A 73 1.19 -16.86 2.50
CA MET A 73 0.01 -17.34 1.79
C MET A 73 0.36 -18.29 0.64
N LYS A 74 1.36 -17.93 -0.18
CA LYS A 74 1.85 -18.80 -1.26
C LYS A 74 2.39 -20.14 -0.75
N MET A 75 3.14 -20.13 0.33
CA MET A 75 3.66 -21.35 0.98
C MET A 75 2.56 -22.21 1.60
N ALA A 76 1.41 -21.62 1.94
CA ALA A 76 0.19 -22.29 2.39
C ALA A 76 -0.75 -22.67 1.22
N GLY A 77 -0.27 -22.63 -0.04
CA GLY A 77 -1.04 -23.01 -1.23
C GLY A 77 -2.06 -21.98 -1.72
N LEU A 78 -2.04 -20.74 -1.21
CA LEU A 78 -2.96 -19.69 -1.63
C LEU A 78 -2.39 -18.87 -2.79
N SER A 79 -3.26 -18.46 -3.72
CA SER A 79 -2.86 -17.73 -4.92
C SER A 79 -2.64 -16.22 -4.67
N THR A 80 -2.00 -15.53 -5.63
CA THR A 80 -1.84 -14.08 -5.60
C THR A 80 -3.20 -13.37 -5.63
N GLU A 81 -4.19 -13.86 -6.38
CA GLU A 81 -5.54 -13.30 -6.40
C GLU A 81 -6.21 -13.40 -5.02
N GLN A 82 -6.01 -14.51 -4.31
CA GLN A 82 -6.53 -14.68 -2.95
C GLN A 82 -5.87 -13.69 -1.99
N PHE A 83 -4.55 -13.48 -2.11
CA PHE A 83 -3.85 -12.45 -1.35
C PHE A 83 -4.40 -11.04 -1.63
N VAL A 84 -4.58 -10.68 -2.91
CA VAL A 84 -5.11 -9.37 -3.31
C VAL A 84 -6.52 -9.16 -2.77
N ARG A 85 -7.40 -10.14 -2.95
CA ARG A 85 -8.78 -10.11 -2.44
C ARG A 85 -8.82 -9.93 -0.93
N PHE A 86 -8.02 -10.72 -0.20
CA PHE A 86 -7.91 -10.61 1.25
C PHE A 86 -7.55 -9.20 1.69
N ASN A 87 -6.52 -8.59 1.10
CA ASN A 87 -6.07 -7.26 1.49
C ASN A 87 -7.07 -6.15 1.14
N ILE A 88 -7.77 -6.27 0.00
CA ILE A 88 -8.86 -5.36 -0.37
C ILE A 88 -9.99 -5.42 0.67
N GLU A 89 -10.42 -6.62 1.06
CA GLU A 89 -11.47 -6.81 2.06
C GLU A 89 -11.06 -6.26 3.44
N GLN A 90 -9.77 -6.47 3.84
CA GLN A 90 -9.26 -5.88 5.07
C GLN A 90 -9.25 -4.34 5.02
N SER A 91 -8.87 -3.75 3.90
CA SER A 91 -8.88 -2.29 3.71
C SER A 91 -10.30 -1.73 3.79
N ARG A 92 -11.26 -2.36 3.10
CA ARG A 92 -12.68 -1.99 3.16
C ARG A 92 -13.26 -2.11 4.56
N SER A 93 -12.97 -3.20 5.26
CA SER A 93 -13.41 -3.42 6.65
C SER A 93 -12.88 -2.35 7.60
N LYS A 94 -11.60 -1.99 7.49
CA LYS A 94 -10.99 -0.92 8.31
C LYS A 94 -11.62 0.44 7.99
N ALA A 95 -11.76 0.76 6.71
CA ALA A 95 -12.37 2.01 6.27
C ALA A 95 -13.85 2.11 6.65
N GLY A 96 -14.60 1.01 6.65
CA GLY A 96 -15.99 0.96 7.08
C GLY A 96 -16.22 1.40 8.53
N ARG A 97 -15.20 1.25 9.40
CA ARG A 97 -15.25 1.67 10.80
C ARG A 97 -15.06 3.17 11.01
N ILE A 98 -14.63 3.91 9.99
CA ILE A 98 -14.42 5.35 10.09
C ILE A 98 -15.77 6.05 9.90
N PRO A 99 -16.22 6.88 10.84
CA PRO A 99 -17.46 7.63 10.72
C PRO A 99 -17.49 8.51 9.45
N SER A 100 -18.65 8.62 8.80
CA SER A 100 -18.81 9.32 7.53
C SER A 100 -18.43 10.80 7.59
N TRP A 101 -18.67 11.45 8.73
CA TRP A 101 -18.29 12.85 8.92
C TRP A 101 -16.77 13.03 8.96
N ILE A 102 -16.01 12.10 9.59
CA ILE A 102 -14.54 12.12 9.60
C ILE A 102 -14.01 11.94 8.18
N LYS A 103 -14.58 11.02 7.41
CA LYS A 103 -14.23 10.80 6.00
C LYS A 103 -14.42 12.09 5.18
N ARG A 104 -15.56 12.78 5.37
CA ARG A 104 -15.89 14.01 4.65
C ARG A 104 -14.92 15.15 5.00
N VAL A 105 -14.61 15.32 6.27
CA VAL A 105 -13.62 16.33 6.75
C VAL A 105 -12.24 15.98 6.19
N GLY A 106 -11.82 14.72 6.27
CA GLY A 106 -10.55 14.25 5.74
C GLY A 106 -10.40 14.51 4.25
N GLY A 107 -11.46 14.26 3.45
CA GLY A 107 -11.44 14.54 2.02
C GLY A 107 -11.28 16.02 1.69
N ARG A 108 -12.00 16.88 2.41
CA ARG A 108 -11.82 18.36 2.25
C ARG A 108 -10.41 18.81 2.62
N MET A 109 -9.87 18.29 3.72
CA MET A 109 -8.48 18.56 4.12
C MET A 109 -7.48 18.10 3.06
N TYR A 110 -7.67 16.87 2.53
CA TYR A 110 -6.78 16.30 1.53
C TYR A 110 -6.69 17.14 0.25
N LEU A 111 -7.82 17.75 -0.16
CA LEU A 111 -7.87 18.66 -1.31
C LEU A 111 -7.53 20.11 -0.99
N SER A 112 -7.23 20.44 0.27
CA SER A 112 -6.90 21.80 0.66
C SER A 112 -5.57 22.29 0.08
N GLY A 113 -5.41 23.61 -0.07
CA GLY A 113 -4.15 24.21 -0.53
C GLY A 113 -2.96 23.89 0.37
N ILE A 114 -3.19 23.79 1.70
CA ILE A 114 -2.16 23.42 2.67
C ILE A 114 -1.67 22.00 2.42
N MET A 115 -2.59 21.05 2.22
CA MET A 115 -2.21 19.65 1.95
C MET A 115 -1.50 19.53 0.61
N ARG A 116 -1.95 20.21 -0.44
CA ARG A 116 -1.27 20.25 -1.74
C ARG A 116 0.15 20.79 -1.63
N TRP A 117 0.34 21.90 -0.89
CA TRP A 117 1.67 22.45 -0.62
C TRP A 117 2.55 21.41 0.11
N TYR A 118 2.01 20.79 1.15
CA TYR A 118 2.72 19.75 1.91
C TYR A 118 3.11 18.58 1.01
N LEU A 119 2.19 18.04 0.22
CA LEU A 119 2.45 16.93 -0.70
C LEU A 119 3.51 17.29 -1.75
N LYS A 120 3.49 18.52 -2.30
CA LYS A 120 4.53 19.01 -3.22
C LYS A 120 5.91 19.09 -2.54
N LYS A 121 5.95 19.52 -1.28
CA LYS A 121 7.20 19.53 -0.50
C LYS A 121 7.72 18.14 -0.26
N VAL A 122 6.86 17.22 0.14
CA VAL A 122 7.19 15.80 0.35
C VAL A 122 7.66 15.17 -0.97
N ALA A 123 6.92 15.34 -2.06
CA ALA A 123 7.28 14.81 -3.38
C ALA A 123 8.67 15.24 -3.82
N ARG A 124 9.03 16.52 -3.65
CA ARG A 124 10.38 17.02 -3.93
C ARG A 124 11.45 16.33 -3.06
N SER A 125 11.17 16.19 -1.79
CA SER A 125 12.11 15.54 -0.86
C SER A 125 12.37 14.08 -1.22
N ILE A 126 11.36 13.32 -1.64
CA ILE A 126 11.54 11.91 -1.98
C ILE A 126 12.11 11.69 -3.36
N SER A 127 11.82 12.59 -4.29
CA SER A 127 12.41 12.55 -5.63
C SER A 127 13.94 12.63 -5.56
N SER A 128 14.49 13.43 -4.64
CA SER A 128 15.93 13.51 -4.39
C SER A 128 16.54 12.24 -3.77
N HIS A 129 15.70 11.30 -3.30
CA HIS A 129 16.12 10.04 -2.70
C HIS A 129 15.77 8.81 -3.56
N GLY A 130 15.64 9.01 -4.86
CA GLY A 130 15.44 7.92 -5.82
C GLY A 130 14.00 7.39 -5.94
N TRP A 131 13.01 8.18 -5.46
CA TRP A 131 11.60 7.88 -5.68
C TRP A 131 10.93 9.05 -6.43
N PRO A 132 11.14 9.16 -7.74
CA PRO A 132 10.64 10.29 -8.52
C PRO A 132 9.13 10.42 -8.40
N THR A 133 8.70 11.48 -7.75
CA THR A 133 7.27 11.74 -7.50
C THR A 133 6.97 13.21 -7.81
N LYS A 134 5.87 13.44 -8.52
CA LYS A 134 5.38 14.75 -8.89
C LYS A 134 3.92 14.91 -8.47
N VAL A 135 3.60 16.03 -7.87
CA VAL A 135 2.22 16.44 -7.59
C VAL A 135 1.81 17.47 -8.63
N ILE A 136 0.73 17.18 -9.33
CA ILE A 136 0.18 18.00 -10.42
C ILE A 136 -1.17 18.54 -9.94
N ASP A 137 -1.32 19.86 -10.00
CA ASP A 137 -2.63 20.47 -9.79
C ASP A 137 -3.47 20.26 -11.03
N GLY A 138 -4.68 19.80 -10.84
CA GLY A 138 -5.68 19.70 -11.89
C GLY A 138 -6.66 20.88 -11.85
N SER A 139 -7.47 20.94 -12.88
CA SER A 139 -8.58 21.88 -13.01
C SER A 139 -9.87 21.13 -13.36
N SER A 140 -10.98 21.85 -13.35
CA SER A 140 -12.27 21.26 -13.81
C SER A 140 -12.23 20.79 -15.27
N ARG A 141 -11.35 21.36 -16.11
CA ARG A 141 -11.13 20.95 -17.50
C ARG A 141 -10.37 19.63 -17.60
N ASP A 142 -9.49 19.34 -16.61
CA ASP A 142 -8.67 18.13 -16.59
C ASP A 142 -9.43 16.93 -16.01
N GLY A 143 -10.61 17.13 -15.44
CA GLY A 143 -11.42 16.08 -14.81
C GLY A 143 -10.88 15.58 -13.47
N PHE A 144 -9.83 16.20 -12.93
CA PHE A 144 -9.28 15.89 -11.61
C PHE A 144 -8.84 17.14 -10.85
N ALA A 145 -8.86 17.09 -9.53
CA ALA A 145 -8.44 18.22 -8.68
C ALA A 145 -6.93 18.19 -8.38
N MET A 146 -6.35 17.02 -8.27
CA MET A 146 -4.94 16.80 -7.99
C MET A 146 -4.54 15.40 -8.45
N SER A 147 -3.36 15.27 -9.01
CA SER A 147 -2.74 13.98 -9.33
C SER A 147 -1.38 13.84 -8.65
N VAL A 148 -1.06 12.61 -8.26
CA VAL A 148 0.27 12.23 -7.77
C VAL A 148 0.84 11.21 -8.75
N GLU A 149 1.82 11.66 -9.52
CA GLU A 149 2.54 10.82 -10.48
C GLU A 149 3.81 10.30 -9.80
N THR A 150 3.96 8.99 -9.72
CA THR A 150 5.16 8.34 -9.20
C THR A 150 5.78 7.49 -10.30
N ARG A 151 7.02 7.81 -10.66
CA ARG A 151 7.82 6.98 -11.54
C ARG A 151 8.76 6.13 -10.72
N ASP A 152 9.12 4.97 -11.22
CA ASP A 152 10.06 4.07 -10.53
C ASP A 152 9.69 3.78 -9.07
N CYS A 153 8.46 3.29 -8.85
CA CYS A 153 7.94 3.00 -7.51
C CYS A 153 8.88 2.06 -6.74
N GLN A 154 9.45 2.56 -5.65
CA GLN A 154 10.39 1.79 -4.83
C GLN A 154 9.73 0.58 -4.15
N MET A 155 8.42 0.61 -3.90
CA MET A 155 7.70 -0.56 -3.39
C MET A 155 7.69 -1.68 -4.43
N VAL A 156 7.43 -1.37 -5.70
CA VAL A 156 7.43 -2.36 -6.79
C VAL A 156 8.83 -2.93 -6.97
N LYS A 157 9.86 -2.08 -7.06
CA LYS A 157 11.26 -2.53 -7.15
C LYS A 157 11.65 -3.44 -5.98
N PHE A 158 11.22 -3.08 -4.78
CA PHE A 158 11.47 -3.88 -3.61
C PHE A 158 10.77 -5.25 -3.70
N TRP A 159 9.50 -5.30 -4.09
CA TRP A 159 8.78 -6.56 -4.25
C TRP A 159 9.40 -7.45 -5.33
N GLU A 160 9.83 -6.87 -6.44
CA GLU A 160 10.58 -7.59 -7.47
C GLU A 160 11.88 -8.16 -6.91
N SER A 161 12.63 -7.39 -6.13
CA SER A 161 13.90 -7.82 -5.53
C SER A 161 13.76 -8.97 -4.52
N VAL A 162 12.60 -9.10 -3.89
CA VAL A 162 12.30 -10.22 -2.96
C VAL A 162 11.49 -11.34 -3.62
N GLY A 163 11.31 -11.30 -4.94
CA GLY A 163 10.62 -12.34 -5.73
C GLY A 163 9.09 -12.29 -5.62
N GLU A 164 8.52 -11.12 -5.31
CA GLU A 164 7.09 -10.90 -5.14
C GLU A 164 6.56 -9.78 -6.05
N GLY A 165 7.15 -9.61 -7.25
CA GLY A 165 6.75 -8.58 -8.22
C GLY A 165 5.30 -8.70 -8.70
N ASP A 166 4.69 -9.87 -8.61
CA ASP A 166 3.29 -10.14 -8.92
C ASP A 166 2.28 -9.55 -7.89
N ILE A 167 2.77 -8.85 -6.83
CA ILE A 167 1.95 -7.96 -5.98
C ILE A 167 1.55 -6.67 -6.74
N LYS A 168 2.17 -6.35 -7.87
CA LYS A 168 1.93 -5.12 -8.61
C LYS A 168 0.44 -4.79 -8.85
N PRO A 169 -0.42 -5.73 -9.26
CA PRO A 169 -1.85 -5.48 -9.37
C PRO A 169 -2.51 -5.00 -8.06
N TYR A 170 -1.90 -5.37 -6.92
CA TYR A 170 -2.36 -4.92 -5.60
C TYR A 170 -2.28 -3.40 -5.45
N CYS A 171 -1.23 -2.73 -5.93
CA CYS A 171 -1.10 -1.28 -5.83
C CYS A 171 -2.29 -0.57 -6.48
N THR A 172 -2.67 -0.97 -7.69
CA THR A 172 -3.81 -0.39 -8.42
C THR A 172 -5.11 -0.59 -7.64
N PHE A 173 -5.40 -1.82 -7.22
CA PHE A 173 -6.63 -2.12 -6.48
C PHE A 173 -6.66 -1.47 -5.10
N PHE A 174 -5.51 -1.38 -4.41
CA PHE A 174 -5.43 -0.72 -3.12
C PHE A 174 -5.75 0.77 -3.21
N ASP A 175 -5.19 1.46 -4.19
CA ASP A 175 -5.42 2.89 -4.39
C ASP A 175 -6.90 3.18 -4.66
N PHE A 176 -7.54 2.43 -5.58
CA PHE A 176 -8.98 2.55 -5.83
C PHE A 176 -9.81 2.24 -4.59
N THR A 177 -9.51 1.12 -3.92
CA THR A 177 -10.24 0.69 -2.72
C THR A 177 -10.09 1.69 -1.58
N ALA A 178 -8.91 2.28 -1.41
CA ALA A 178 -8.69 3.31 -0.40
C ALA A 178 -9.52 4.56 -0.68
N ALA A 179 -9.55 5.06 -1.92
CA ALA A 179 -10.34 6.23 -2.31
C ALA A 179 -11.84 6.01 -2.10
N GLU A 180 -12.38 4.88 -2.54
CA GLU A 180 -13.78 4.49 -2.36
C GLU A 180 -14.14 4.31 -0.88
N SER A 181 -13.31 3.55 -0.16
CA SER A 181 -13.58 3.17 1.23
C SER A 181 -13.50 4.34 2.19
N LEU A 182 -12.65 5.31 1.90
CA LEU A 182 -12.56 6.53 2.69
C LEU A 182 -13.79 7.42 2.49
N GLY A 183 -14.55 7.22 1.41
CA GLY A 183 -15.81 7.94 1.17
C GLY A 183 -15.62 9.46 1.22
N MET A 184 -14.47 9.94 0.78
CA MET A 184 -14.08 11.36 0.83
C MET A 184 -14.72 12.17 -0.28
N GLY A 185 -15.63 11.60 -1.07
CA GLY A 185 -16.09 12.17 -2.32
C GLY A 185 -14.99 12.19 -3.39
N LEU A 186 -13.87 11.52 -3.12
CA LEU A 186 -12.78 11.37 -4.05
C LEU A 186 -13.10 10.20 -4.99
N LYS A 187 -13.08 10.48 -6.28
CA LYS A 187 -13.05 9.46 -7.31
C LYS A 187 -11.61 9.35 -7.78
N GLN A 188 -11.00 8.20 -7.58
CA GLN A 188 -9.68 7.95 -8.15
C GLN A 188 -9.85 7.56 -9.61
N VAL A 189 -9.10 8.23 -10.48
CA VAL A 189 -8.96 7.85 -11.88
C VAL A 189 -7.50 7.47 -12.05
N SER A 190 -7.22 6.20 -12.33
CA SER A 190 -5.87 5.80 -12.75
C SER A 190 -5.67 6.28 -14.18
N LEU A 191 -4.76 7.21 -14.37
CA LEU A 191 -4.42 7.69 -15.70
C LEU A 191 -3.47 6.73 -16.41
N GLU A 192 -2.67 5.95 -15.67
CA GLU A 192 -1.84 4.85 -16.19
C GLU A 192 -1.21 4.10 -15.01
N THR A 193 -1.21 2.78 -15.05
CA THR A 193 -0.21 2.01 -14.31
C THR A 193 1.07 2.02 -15.13
N SER A 194 2.06 2.74 -14.67
CA SER A 194 3.30 3.06 -15.37
C SER A 194 4.26 1.87 -15.58
N MET A 195 3.77 0.75 -16.06
CA MET A 195 4.64 -0.37 -16.44
C MET A 195 4.38 -0.88 -17.86
N GLU A 196 3.39 -0.37 -18.54
CA GLU A 196 3.28 -0.50 -19.97
C GLU A 196 3.32 0.90 -20.55
N GLY A 197 4.52 1.35 -20.87
CA GLY A 197 4.76 2.65 -21.49
C GLY A 197 4.13 2.73 -22.88
N LEU A 198 2.79 2.84 -22.92
CA LEU A 198 2.03 3.21 -24.09
C LEU A 198 0.79 3.92 -23.59
N GLY A 199 0.95 5.23 -23.38
CA GLY A 199 -0.17 6.11 -23.14
C GLY A 199 -1.10 6.10 -24.34
N GLN A 200 -2.37 5.89 -24.08
CA GLN A 200 -3.40 6.52 -24.89
C GLN A 200 -4.07 7.59 -24.06
N ARG A 201 -3.66 8.83 -24.31
CA ARG A 201 -4.44 9.98 -23.91
C ARG A 201 -5.80 9.90 -24.63
N ARG A 202 -6.85 9.83 -23.88
CA ARG A 202 -8.17 10.21 -24.33
C ARG A 202 -8.75 11.29 -23.43
#